data_aaf874222bf3f895905adbeaf6b59b50
#
_entry.id   aaf874222bf3f895905adbeaf6b59b50
#
_cell.length_a   1.000
_cell.length_b   1.000
_cell.length_c   1.000
_cell.angle_alpha   90.00
_cell.angle_beta   90.00
_cell.angle_gamma   90.00
#
_symmetry.space_group_name_H-M   'P 1'
#
loop_
_entity.id
_entity.type
_entity.pdbx_description
1 polymer ?
#
loop_
_entity_poly.entity_id
_entity_poly.type
_entity_poly.pdbx_seq_one_letter_code
_entity_poly.pdbx_strand_id
1 'polypeptide(L)'
;LSSYGIDTGESLLELIQKVHEIDGIKRIRLGSLEPRIITEEFASSIAALPKMCPHFHLSLQSGCNATLKRMNRRYSAEEYMEKCDLLRKYFHNPALTTDVIVGFPGETQEEFAESMDL
;
A
#
# COMPACT_ATOMS: atom_id res chain seq x y z
N LEU A 1 4.22 -7.19 6.23
CA LEU A 1 3.76 -6.15 7.15
C LEU A 1 2.23 -6.12 7.23
N SER A 2 1.55 -6.22 6.08
CA SER A 2 0.07 -6.19 6.02
C SER A 2 -0.61 -7.34 6.75
N SER A 3 0.09 -8.45 6.98
CA SER A 3 -0.43 -9.63 7.70
C SER A 3 -0.08 -9.62 9.18
N TYR A 4 0.51 -8.54 9.70
CA TYR A 4 0.90 -8.46 11.10
C TYR A 4 -0.30 -8.66 12.03
N GLY A 5 -0.10 -9.46 13.06
CA GLY A 5 -1.04 -9.60 14.15
C GLY A 5 -2.21 -10.56 13.90
N ILE A 6 -2.30 -11.19 12.72
CA ILE A 6 -3.40 -12.12 12.40
C ILE A 6 -3.46 -13.26 13.43
N ASP A 7 -2.30 -13.78 13.84
CA ASP A 7 -2.18 -14.90 14.80
C ASP A 7 -2.49 -14.48 16.24
N THR A 8 -2.30 -13.22 16.59
CA THR A 8 -2.50 -12.69 17.95
C THR A 8 -3.78 -11.87 18.11
N GLY A 9 -4.53 -11.64 17.03
CA GLY A 9 -5.71 -10.78 17.03
C GLY A 9 -5.41 -9.29 17.08
N GLU A 10 -4.14 -8.92 16.97
CA GLU A 10 -3.73 -7.51 16.89
C GLU A 10 -3.76 -7.03 15.46
N SER A 11 -3.76 -5.71 15.25
CA SER A 11 -3.71 -5.10 13.92
C SER A 11 -2.45 -4.26 13.75
N LEU A 12 -2.07 -4.04 12.48
CA LEU A 12 -0.97 -3.14 12.16
C LEU A 12 -1.26 -1.73 12.67
N LEU A 13 -2.50 -1.26 12.59
CA LEU A 13 -2.89 0.05 13.08
C LEU A 13 -2.64 0.19 14.58
N GLU A 14 -3.00 -0.82 15.37
CA GLU A 14 -2.74 -0.82 16.81
C GLU A 14 -1.24 -0.76 17.12
N LEU A 15 -0.43 -1.51 16.37
CA LEU A 15 1.02 -1.47 16.52
C LEU A 15 1.56 -0.07 16.24
N ILE A 16 1.13 0.55 15.14
CA ILE A 16 1.56 1.91 14.77
C ILE A 16 1.20 2.90 15.86
N GLN A 17 0.00 2.81 16.41
CA GLN A 17 -0.46 3.70 17.48
C GLN A 17 0.40 3.54 18.74
N LYS A 18 0.73 2.30 19.11
CA LYS A 18 1.60 2.04 20.27
C LYS A 18 3.03 2.55 20.05
N VAL A 19 3.59 2.35 18.87
CA VAL A 19 4.92 2.86 18.53
C VAL A 19 4.93 4.38 18.56
N HIS A 20 3.85 5.02 18.10
CA HIS A 20 3.72 6.48 18.11
C HIS A 20 3.80 7.07 19.54
N GLU A 21 3.35 6.33 20.54
CA GLU A 21 3.38 6.77 21.95
C GLU A 21 4.75 6.66 22.60
N ILE A 22 5.72 6.01 21.96
CA ILE A 22 7.05 5.82 22.53
C ILE A 22 7.83 7.15 22.48
N ASP A 23 8.28 7.62 23.64
CA ASP A 23 9.13 8.79 23.73
C ASP A 23 10.49 8.54 23.06
N GLY A 24 11.01 9.53 22.37
CA GLY A 24 12.27 9.41 21.64
C GLY A 24 12.13 8.99 20.19
N ILE A 25 11.02 8.38 19.79
CA ILE A 25 10.70 8.17 18.39
C ILE A 25 10.16 9.48 17.81
N LYS A 26 10.76 9.94 16.72
CA LYS A 26 10.41 11.23 16.10
C LYS A 26 9.64 11.05 14.79
N ARG A 27 9.86 9.96 14.09
CA ARG A 27 9.24 9.66 12.79
C ARG A 27 8.90 8.18 12.67
N ILE A 28 7.78 7.90 12.03
CA ILE A 28 7.36 6.54 11.69
C ILE A 28 7.16 6.50 10.18
N ARG A 29 7.83 5.57 9.51
CA ARG A 29 7.63 5.33 8.10
C ARG A 29 7.31 3.85 7.90
N LEU A 30 6.29 3.58 7.09
CA LEU A 30 5.91 2.22 6.75
C LEU A 30 6.71 1.74 5.55
N GLY A 31 7.16 0.49 5.60
CA GLY A 31 7.76 -0.19 4.46
C GLY A 31 6.68 -0.65 3.48
N SER A 32 6.97 -1.71 2.72
CA SER A 32 6.04 -2.21 1.70
C SER A 32 4.71 -2.64 2.29
N LEU A 33 3.63 -2.13 1.72
CA LEU A 33 2.25 -2.45 2.08
C LEU A 33 1.53 -3.06 0.89
N GLU A 34 0.67 -4.02 1.17
CA GLU A 34 -0.29 -4.50 0.19
C GLU A 34 -1.46 -3.50 0.11
N PRO A 35 -1.96 -3.17 -1.10
CA PRO A 35 -3.02 -2.16 -1.24
C PRO A 35 -4.26 -2.40 -0.39
N ARG A 36 -4.62 -3.64 -0.14
CA ARG A 36 -5.84 -4.01 0.59
C ARG A 36 -5.87 -3.53 2.04
N ILE A 37 -4.71 -3.25 2.64
CA ILE A 37 -4.68 -2.74 4.01
C ILE A 37 -5.13 -1.29 4.11
N ILE A 38 -5.09 -0.56 3.00
CA ILE A 38 -5.48 0.84 2.95
C ILE A 38 -7.00 0.95 2.90
N THR A 39 -7.60 1.09 4.07
CA THR A 39 -9.01 1.40 4.22
C THR A 39 -9.16 2.86 4.61
N GLU A 40 -10.38 3.37 4.56
CA GLU A 40 -10.66 4.74 5.01
C GLU A 40 -10.31 4.91 6.50
N GLU A 41 -10.67 3.92 7.33
CA GLU A 41 -10.32 3.90 8.74
C GLU A 41 -8.80 3.93 8.95
N PHE A 42 -8.06 3.07 8.24
CA PHE A 42 -6.61 3.00 8.35
C PHE A 42 -5.97 4.34 7.94
N ALA A 43 -6.34 4.86 6.77
CA ALA A 43 -5.78 6.10 6.24
C ALA A 43 -6.08 7.30 7.15
N SER A 44 -7.31 7.44 7.61
CA SER A 44 -7.69 8.54 8.49
C SER A 44 -7.01 8.45 9.86
N SER A 45 -6.88 7.23 10.40
CA SER A 45 -6.25 7.02 11.70
C SER A 45 -4.76 7.32 11.69
N ILE A 46 -4.03 6.87 10.68
CA ILE A 46 -2.59 7.16 10.58
C ILE A 46 -2.33 8.63 10.22
N ALA A 47 -3.22 9.27 9.48
CA ALA A 47 -3.10 10.69 9.16
C ALA A 47 -3.23 11.57 10.40
N ALA A 48 -3.91 11.10 11.44
CA ALA A 48 -4.04 11.80 12.71
C ALA A 48 -2.77 11.71 13.59
N LEU A 49 -1.78 10.88 13.21
CA LEU A 49 -0.56 10.67 13.98
C LEU A 49 0.55 11.63 13.48
N PRO A 50 0.97 12.62 14.29
CA PRO A 50 1.95 13.62 13.84
C PRO A 50 3.31 13.06 13.43
N LYS A 51 3.73 11.92 13.99
CA LYS A 51 5.01 11.28 13.67
C LYS A 51 4.99 10.49 12.36
N MET A 52 3.80 10.21 11.81
CA MET A 52 3.67 9.42 10.58
C MET A 52 4.19 10.21 9.38
N CYS A 53 5.19 9.64 8.68
CA CYS A 53 5.72 10.23 7.47
C CYS A 53 4.72 10.07 6.32
N PRO A 54 4.47 11.11 5.50
CA PRO A 54 3.58 11.03 4.34
C PRO A 54 4.28 10.35 3.16
N HIS A 55 4.75 9.14 3.36
CA HIS A 55 5.44 8.32 2.37
C HIS A 55 4.95 6.88 2.48
N PHE A 56 4.46 6.32 1.37
CA PHE A 56 3.91 4.98 1.34
C PHE A 56 4.42 4.22 0.12
N HIS A 57 4.90 3.01 0.35
CA HIS A 57 5.26 2.08 -0.71
C HIS A 57 4.14 1.03 -0.80
N LEU A 58 3.29 1.17 -1.83
CA LEU A 58 2.21 0.23 -2.10
C LEU A 58 2.61 -0.70 -3.24
N SER A 59 2.66 -1.99 -2.98
CA SER A 59 3.09 -2.98 -3.97
C SER A 59 2.02 -3.16 -5.05
N LEU A 60 2.24 -2.59 -6.23
CA LEU A 60 1.37 -2.77 -7.39
C LEU A 60 1.67 -4.07 -8.12
N GLN A 61 2.92 -4.32 -8.40
CA GLN A 61 3.48 -5.45 -9.16
C GLN A 61 3.16 -5.42 -10.66
N SER A 62 1.95 -5.10 -11.08
CA SER A 62 1.56 -4.94 -12.48
C SER A 62 0.34 -4.03 -12.60
N GLY A 63 0.26 -3.27 -13.67
CA GLY A 63 -0.93 -2.48 -14.02
C GLY A 63 -1.95 -3.24 -14.86
N CYS A 64 -1.70 -4.51 -15.16
CA CYS A 64 -2.62 -5.36 -15.93
C CYS A 64 -3.29 -6.38 -15.01
N ASN A 65 -4.63 -6.38 -14.99
CA ASN A 65 -5.40 -7.27 -14.12
C ASN A 65 -5.16 -8.75 -14.42
N ALA A 66 -4.98 -9.12 -15.71
CA ALA A 66 -4.70 -10.50 -16.10
C ALA A 66 -3.35 -10.97 -15.52
N THR A 67 -2.34 -10.12 -15.55
CA THR A 67 -1.02 -10.41 -14.96
C THR A 67 -1.11 -10.51 -13.45
N LEU A 68 -1.83 -9.60 -12.80
CA LEU A 68 -2.04 -9.64 -11.34
C LEU A 68 -2.72 -10.95 -10.91
N LYS A 69 -3.67 -11.43 -11.69
CA LYS A 69 -4.33 -12.71 -11.43
C LYS A 69 -3.36 -13.88 -11.52
N ARG A 70 -2.48 -13.90 -12.52
CA ARG A 70 -1.44 -14.94 -12.64
C ARG A 70 -0.42 -14.87 -11.51
N MET A 71 -0.15 -13.68 -10.99
CA MET A 71 0.71 -13.47 -9.82
C MET A 71 0.02 -13.87 -8.52
N ASN A 72 -1.23 -14.30 -8.57
CA ASN A 72 -2.06 -14.61 -7.40
C ASN A 72 -2.26 -13.40 -6.49
N ARG A 73 -2.35 -12.22 -7.05
CA ARG A 73 -2.67 -11.00 -6.32
C ARG A 73 -4.17 -10.86 -6.15
N ARG A 74 -4.60 -10.35 -5.00
CA ARG A 74 -6.02 -10.26 -4.62
C ARG A 74 -6.63 -8.88 -4.86
N TYR A 75 -5.95 -8.03 -5.59
CA TYR A 75 -6.40 -6.67 -5.91
C TYR A 75 -6.31 -6.44 -7.41
N SER A 76 -7.09 -5.49 -7.90
CA SER A 76 -7.05 -5.01 -9.27
C SER A 76 -6.27 -3.69 -9.36
N ALA A 77 -5.92 -3.30 -10.59
CA ALA A 77 -5.28 -2.01 -10.85
C ALA A 77 -6.19 -0.85 -10.40
N GLU A 78 -7.50 -0.99 -10.62
CA GLU A 78 -8.50 -0.01 -10.22
C GLU A 78 -8.57 0.14 -8.70
N GLU A 79 -8.58 -0.97 -7.98
CA GLU A 79 -8.53 -0.96 -6.50
C GLU A 79 -7.26 -0.29 -5.99
N TYR A 80 -6.12 -0.55 -6.63
CA TYR A 80 -4.86 0.09 -6.27
C TYR A 80 -4.97 1.62 -6.39
N MET A 81 -5.54 2.12 -7.49
CA MET A 81 -5.71 3.55 -7.69
C MET A 81 -6.65 4.16 -6.64
N GLU A 82 -7.71 3.46 -6.26
CA GLU A 82 -8.59 3.91 -5.18
C GLU A 82 -7.84 4.07 -3.85
N LYS A 83 -6.92 3.13 -3.55
CA LYS A 83 -6.11 3.22 -2.34
C LYS A 83 -5.14 4.41 -2.37
N CYS A 84 -4.55 4.68 -3.53
CA CYS A 84 -3.73 5.87 -3.72
C CYS A 84 -4.54 7.16 -3.48
N ASP A 85 -5.76 7.19 -3.98
CA ASP A 85 -6.65 8.35 -3.80
C ASP A 85 -7.05 8.54 -2.33
N LEU A 86 -7.28 7.45 -1.59
CA LEU A 86 -7.53 7.52 -0.15
C LEU A 86 -6.35 8.16 0.58
N LEU A 87 -5.12 7.77 0.27
CA LEU A 87 -3.94 8.36 0.89
C LEU A 87 -3.81 9.84 0.53
N ARG A 88 -4.09 10.22 -0.71
CA ARG A 88 -4.07 11.63 -1.13
C ARG A 88 -5.17 12.45 -0.47
N LYS A 89 -6.26 11.83 -0.09
CA LYS A 89 -7.36 12.50 0.61
C LYS A 89 -6.98 12.91 2.03
N TYR A 90 -6.25 12.04 2.73
CA TYR A 90 -5.92 12.25 4.15
C TYR A 90 -4.54 12.84 4.40
N PHE A 91 -3.62 12.72 3.46
CA PHE A 91 -2.27 13.27 3.58
C PHE A 91 -2.07 14.38 2.55
N HIS A 92 -1.40 15.45 2.96
CA HIS A 92 -1.03 16.52 2.02
C HIS A 92 0.18 16.08 1.19
N ASN A 93 -0.02 15.95 -0.13
CA ASN A 93 1.02 15.64 -1.09
C ASN A 93 1.90 14.44 -0.68
N PRO A 94 1.32 13.26 -0.39
CA PRO A 94 2.10 12.10 0.05
C PRO A 94 2.97 11.57 -1.08
N ALA A 95 4.15 11.05 -0.72
CA ALA A 95 4.99 10.33 -1.66
C ALA A 95 4.48 8.89 -1.78
N LEU A 96 4.09 8.50 -2.98
CA LEU A 96 3.61 7.15 -3.28
C LEU A 96 4.60 6.48 -4.22
N THR A 97 5.16 5.35 -3.79
CA THR A 97 6.11 4.57 -4.57
C THR A 97 5.61 3.14 -4.74
N THR A 98 6.12 2.47 -5.76
CA THR A 98 5.75 1.09 -6.03
C THR A 98 6.85 0.36 -6.78
N ASP A 99 6.73 -0.97 -6.84
CA ASP A 99 7.52 -1.82 -7.73
C ASP A 99 6.60 -2.41 -8.78
N VAL A 100 7.13 -2.55 -10.00
CA VAL A 100 6.44 -3.21 -11.11
C VAL A 100 7.36 -4.28 -11.68
N ILE A 101 6.83 -5.50 -11.82
CA ILE A 101 7.54 -6.61 -12.42
C ILE A 101 7.24 -6.64 -13.91
N VAL A 102 8.29 -6.69 -14.73
CA VAL A 102 8.21 -6.77 -16.19
C VAL A 102 8.64 -8.17 -16.62
N GLY A 103 7.99 -8.71 -17.63
CA GLY A 103 8.36 -10.02 -18.16
C GLY A 103 7.94 -11.19 -17.27
N PHE A 104 6.87 -11.01 -16.50
CA PHE A 104 6.32 -12.10 -15.70
C PHE A 104 5.92 -13.27 -16.61
N PRO A 105 6.09 -14.55 -16.20
CA PRO A 105 5.73 -15.68 -17.03
C PRO A 105 4.32 -15.57 -17.61
N GLY A 106 4.24 -15.63 -18.94
CA GLY A 106 2.97 -15.50 -19.68
C GLY A 106 2.53 -14.06 -19.96
N GLU A 107 3.29 -13.06 -19.54
CA GLU A 107 2.97 -11.65 -19.84
C GLU A 107 3.14 -11.37 -21.33
N THR A 108 2.09 -10.80 -21.95
CA THR A 108 2.11 -10.39 -23.35
C THR A 108 2.53 -8.93 -23.48
N GLN A 109 2.81 -8.49 -24.73
CA GLN A 109 3.12 -7.07 -24.98
C GLN A 109 1.95 -6.16 -24.67
N GLU A 110 0.73 -6.62 -24.96
CA GLU A 110 -0.49 -5.88 -24.63
C GLU A 110 -0.64 -5.69 -23.11
N GLU A 111 -0.36 -6.72 -22.34
CA GLU A 111 -0.39 -6.67 -20.87
C GLU A 111 0.68 -5.74 -20.32
N PHE A 112 1.87 -5.77 -20.89
CA PHE A 112 2.94 -4.83 -20.56
C PHE A 112 2.52 -3.39 -20.85
N ALA A 113 1.89 -3.16 -22.01
CA ALA A 113 1.41 -1.83 -22.38
C ALA A 113 0.35 -1.31 -21.40
N GLU A 114 -0.55 -2.17 -20.90
CA GLU A 114 -1.52 -1.79 -19.87
C GLU A 114 -0.82 -1.31 -18.60
N SER A 115 0.26 -1.98 -18.19
CA SER A 115 1.04 -1.55 -17.03
C SER A 115 1.69 -0.19 -17.26
N MET A 116 2.18 0.07 -18.47
CA MET A 116 2.81 1.35 -18.83
C MET A 116 1.80 2.50 -18.84
N ASP A 117 0.55 2.22 -19.18
CA ASP A 117 -0.50 3.24 -19.27
C ASP A 117 -1.08 3.62 -17.88
N LEU A 118 -0.89 2.80 -16.89
CA LEU A 118 -1.38 3.08 -15.55
C LEU A 118 -0.54 4.18 -14.87
#